data_2e70a98a408cf5792bed514cb20c6e7e
#
_entry.id   2e70a98a408cf5792bed514cb20c6e7e
#
_cell.length_a   1.000
_cell.length_b   1.000
_cell.length_c   1.000
_cell.angle_alpha   90.00
_cell.angle_beta   90.00
_cell.angle_gamma   90.00
#
_symmetry.space_group_name_H-M   'P 1'
#
loop_
_entity.id
_entity.type
_entity.pdbx_description
1 polymer ?
#
loop_
_entity_poly.entity_id
_entity_poly.type
_entity_poly.pdbx_seq_one_letter_code
_entity_poly.pdbx_strand_id
1 'polypeptide(L)'
;MSELFVVSAVYLGGHKIDLGFSDGARRVVDFMAFLRRFNHPDYDLYLDEGNFKNFVLRDGNIDWNDYHMIFTVDALHSGEL
;
A
#
# COMPACT_ATOMS: atom_id res chain seq x y z
N MET A 1 -21.07 -0.87 14.08
CA MET A 1 -19.77 -0.25 13.79
C MET A 1 -19.19 -0.86 12.53
N SER A 2 -18.90 -0.05 11.54
CA SER A 2 -18.38 -0.58 10.28
C SER A 2 -16.88 -0.75 10.37
N GLU A 3 -16.42 -1.86 9.83
CA GLU A 3 -15.00 -2.14 9.70
C GLU A 3 -14.47 -1.43 8.46
N LEU A 4 -13.30 -0.80 8.57
CA LEU A 4 -12.65 -0.17 7.45
C LEU A 4 -11.68 -1.15 6.80
N PHE A 5 -11.81 -1.33 5.48
CA PHE A 5 -10.87 -2.17 4.74
C PHE A 5 -10.73 -1.68 3.31
N VAL A 6 -9.66 -2.14 2.65
CA VAL A 6 -9.36 -1.81 1.26
C VAL A 6 -10.17 -2.73 0.35
N VAL A 7 -10.91 -2.14 -0.59
CA VAL A 7 -11.73 -2.91 -1.52
C VAL A 7 -11.15 -2.94 -2.92
N SER A 8 -10.23 -2.02 -3.24
CA SER A 8 -9.59 -1.99 -4.56
C SER A 8 -8.21 -1.35 -4.46
N ALA A 9 -7.32 -1.75 -5.36
CA ALA A 9 -5.98 -1.19 -5.45
C ALA A 9 -5.55 -1.21 -6.91
N VAL A 10 -5.22 -0.04 -7.46
CA VAL A 10 -4.81 0.12 -8.85
C VAL A 10 -3.45 0.81 -8.87
N TYR A 11 -2.46 0.13 -9.48
CA TYR A 11 -1.13 0.71 -9.60
C TYR A 11 -1.11 1.78 -10.68
N LEU A 12 -0.61 2.98 -10.32
CA LEU A 12 -0.58 4.13 -11.21
C LEU A 12 0.79 4.40 -11.83
N GLY A 13 1.82 3.66 -11.41
CA GLY A 13 3.19 3.96 -11.79
C GLY A 13 3.86 4.88 -10.77
N GLY A 14 5.20 4.95 -10.80
CA GLY A 14 5.94 5.81 -9.88
C GLY A 14 5.76 5.47 -8.42
N HIS A 15 5.48 4.21 -8.09
CA HIS A 15 5.23 3.74 -6.72
C HIS A 15 3.99 4.36 -6.09
N LYS A 16 3.02 4.74 -6.91
CA LYS A 16 1.73 5.27 -6.44
C LYS A 16 0.62 4.27 -6.69
N ILE A 17 -0.24 4.10 -5.72
CA ILE A 17 -1.38 3.19 -5.81
C ILE A 17 -2.65 3.94 -5.46
N ASP A 18 -3.69 3.80 -6.30
CA ASP A 18 -5.02 4.34 -6.04
C ASP A 18 -5.79 3.31 -5.24
N LEU A 19 -6.07 3.62 -3.97
CA LEU A 19 -6.75 2.73 -3.05
C LEU A 19 -8.21 3.15 -2.88
N GLY A 20 -9.11 2.17 -2.99
CA GLY A 20 -10.51 2.35 -2.64
C GLY A 20 -10.81 1.67 -1.32
N PHE A 21 -11.62 2.31 -0.49
CA PHE A 21 -11.93 1.84 0.85
C PHE A 21 -13.41 1.51 1.00
N SER A 22 -13.72 0.68 1.99
CA SER A 22 -15.09 0.19 2.22
C SER A 22 -16.07 1.30 2.59
N ASP A 23 -15.57 2.45 3.06
CA ASP A 23 -16.42 3.60 3.37
C ASP A 23 -16.70 4.49 2.15
N GLY A 24 -16.23 4.10 0.97
CA GLY A 24 -16.39 4.87 -0.26
C GLY A 24 -15.28 5.86 -0.53
N ALA A 25 -14.34 6.03 0.39
CA ALA A 25 -13.22 6.92 0.20
C ALA A 25 -12.22 6.34 -0.80
N ARG A 26 -11.49 7.22 -1.49
CA ARG A 26 -10.39 6.85 -2.37
C ARG A 26 -9.19 7.71 -2.04
N ARG A 27 -8.00 7.11 -2.15
CA ARG A 27 -6.77 7.83 -1.86
C ARG A 27 -5.64 7.30 -2.72
N VAL A 28 -4.89 8.23 -3.33
CA VAL A 28 -3.64 7.88 -4.02
C VAL A 28 -2.52 8.01 -3.00
N VAL A 29 -1.80 6.91 -2.77
CA VAL A 29 -0.72 6.87 -1.79
C VAL A 29 0.60 6.72 -2.51
N ASP A 30 1.57 7.59 -2.18
CA ASP A 30 2.93 7.54 -2.72
C ASP A 30 3.81 6.75 -1.76
N PHE A 31 4.10 5.51 -2.13
CA PHE A 31 4.90 4.61 -1.29
C PHE A 31 6.40 4.87 -1.42
N MET A 32 6.84 5.56 -2.46
CA MET A 32 8.25 5.88 -2.59
C MET A 32 8.72 6.78 -1.44
N ALA A 33 7.88 7.73 -1.01
CA ALA A 33 8.21 8.59 0.13
C ALA A 33 8.41 7.76 1.40
N PHE A 34 7.58 6.75 1.61
CA PHE A 34 7.74 5.84 2.75
C PHE A 34 9.05 5.05 2.64
N LEU A 35 9.31 4.45 1.48
CA LEU A 35 10.49 3.60 1.30
C LEU A 35 11.79 4.40 1.51
N ARG A 36 11.83 5.64 1.04
CA ARG A 36 12.99 6.51 1.23
C ARG A 36 13.18 6.92 2.68
N ARG A 37 12.09 7.22 3.37
CA ARG A 37 12.13 7.64 4.77
C ARG A 37 12.51 6.50 5.69
N PHE A 38 11.91 5.33 5.46
CA PHE A 38 12.16 4.15 6.27
C PHE A 38 13.56 3.59 6.05
N ASN A 39 13.99 3.53 4.80
CA ASN A 39 15.36 3.16 4.39
C ASN A 39 15.86 1.88 5.06
N HIS A 40 15.05 0.83 5.00
CA HIS A 40 15.38 -0.46 5.60
C HIS A 40 15.83 -1.44 4.52
N PRO A 41 16.97 -2.16 4.74
CA PRO A 41 17.50 -3.07 3.71
C PRO A 41 16.50 -4.13 3.25
N ASP A 42 15.63 -4.62 4.13
CA ASP A 42 14.64 -5.63 3.79
C ASP A 42 13.62 -5.12 2.78
N TYR A 43 13.45 -3.81 2.68
CA TYR A 43 12.49 -3.20 1.77
C TYR A 43 13.12 -2.57 0.54
N ASP A 44 14.45 -2.65 0.41
CA ASP A 44 15.14 -2.08 -0.75
C ASP A 44 14.68 -2.71 -2.06
N LEU A 45 14.26 -3.96 -2.03
CA LEU A 45 13.76 -4.63 -3.23
C LEU A 45 12.53 -3.94 -3.82
N TYR A 46 11.76 -3.24 -2.99
CA TYR A 46 10.55 -2.53 -3.46
C TYR A 46 10.86 -1.19 -4.12
N LEU A 47 12.10 -0.72 -4.06
CA LEU A 47 12.52 0.43 -4.86
C LEU A 47 12.48 0.10 -6.35
N ASP A 48 12.63 -1.18 -6.70
CA ASP A 48 12.42 -1.66 -8.06
C ASP A 48 10.92 -1.76 -8.32
N GLU A 49 10.45 -1.02 -9.32
CA GLU A 49 9.03 -0.99 -9.68
C GLU A 49 8.47 -2.39 -9.98
N GLY A 50 9.27 -3.24 -10.62
CA GLY A 50 8.86 -4.60 -10.93
C GLY A 50 8.52 -5.42 -9.70
N ASN A 51 9.24 -5.23 -8.61
CA ASN A 51 8.96 -5.88 -7.34
C ASN A 51 7.82 -5.18 -6.60
N PHE A 52 7.77 -3.87 -6.66
CA PHE A 52 6.76 -3.10 -5.94
C PHE A 52 5.35 -3.39 -6.47
N LYS A 53 5.18 -3.48 -7.78
CA LYS A 53 3.85 -3.66 -8.38
C LYS A 53 3.26 -5.05 -8.15
N ASN A 54 4.00 -5.97 -7.54
CA ASN A 54 3.54 -7.34 -7.28
C ASN A 54 2.72 -7.47 -5.99
N PHE A 55 2.20 -6.35 -5.48
CA PHE A 55 1.30 -6.40 -4.34
C PHE A 55 0.02 -7.19 -4.66
N VAL A 56 -0.62 -7.72 -3.62
CA VAL A 56 -1.90 -8.41 -3.75
C VAL A 56 -2.91 -7.80 -2.79
N LEU A 57 -4.18 -7.90 -3.14
CA LEU A 57 -5.28 -7.50 -2.27
C LEU A 57 -5.77 -8.76 -1.56
N ARG A 58 -5.63 -8.78 -0.23
CA ARG A 58 -5.94 -9.96 0.57
C ARG A 58 -6.57 -9.54 1.89
N ASP A 59 -7.71 -10.17 2.21
CA ASP A 59 -8.39 -9.97 3.49
C ASP A 59 -8.65 -8.49 3.84
N GLY A 60 -9.02 -7.70 2.83
CA GLY A 60 -9.36 -6.31 3.03
C GLY A 60 -8.16 -5.38 3.19
N ASN A 61 -6.99 -5.80 2.75
CA ASN A 61 -5.79 -4.97 2.76
C ASN A 61 -4.88 -5.36 1.60
N ILE A 62 -3.88 -4.54 1.33
CA ILE A 62 -2.85 -4.89 0.37
C ILE A 62 -1.62 -5.38 1.11
N ASP A 63 -0.91 -6.35 0.53
CA ASP A 63 0.34 -6.81 1.08
C ASP A 63 1.33 -7.17 -0.04
N TRP A 64 2.59 -7.34 0.36
CA TRP A 64 3.67 -7.72 -0.53
C TRP A 64 4.34 -8.97 0.02
N ASN A 65 4.56 -9.95 -0.84
CA ASN A 65 5.33 -11.17 -0.52
C ASN A 65 4.86 -11.85 0.77
N ASP A 66 3.56 -12.16 0.86
CA ASP A 66 3.01 -12.88 2.02
C ASP A 66 3.30 -12.14 3.33
N TYR A 67 2.81 -10.91 3.42
CA TYR A 67 2.94 -10.07 4.62
C TYR A 67 4.37 -9.63 4.94
N HIS A 68 5.28 -9.71 3.97
CA HIS A 68 6.63 -9.18 4.16
C HIS A 68 6.63 -7.68 4.37
N MET A 69 5.80 -6.95 3.61
CA MET A 69 5.58 -5.53 3.80
C MET A 69 4.07 -5.29 3.84
N ILE A 70 3.58 -4.78 4.97
CA ILE A 70 2.16 -4.52 5.14
C ILE A 70 1.96 -3.25 5.96
N PHE A 71 0.88 -2.54 5.70
CA PHE A 71 0.51 -1.32 6.41
C PHE A 71 -0.85 -1.50 7.05
N THR A 72 -1.13 -0.77 8.12
CA THR A 72 -2.47 -0.78 8.68
C THR A 72 -3.42 -0.06 7.72
N VAL A 73 -4.67 -0.51 7.67
CA VAL A 73 -5.67 0.12 6.81
C VAL A 73 -5.87 1.58 7.21
N ASP A 74 -5.81 1.88 8.52
CA ASP A 74 -5.94 3.26 9.00
C ASP A 74 -4.82 4.16 8.48
N ALA A 75 -3.59 3.66 8.43
CA ALA A 75 -2.46 4.42 7.90
C ALA A 75 -2.63 4.69 6.41
N LEU A 76 -3.09 3.68 5.66
CA LEU A 76 -3.36 3.85 4.24
C LEU A 76 -4.49 4.85 4.00
N HIS A 77 -5.54 4.78 4.81
CA HIS A 77 -6.70 5.65 4.69
C HIS A 77 -6.35 7.10 4.99
N SER A 78 -5.49 7.34 5.99
CA SER A 78 -5.04 8.69 6.32
C SER A 78 -3.94 9.20 5.39
N GLY A 79 -3.22 8.29 4.73
CA GLY A 79 -2.06 8.65 3.91
C GLY A 79 -0.79 8.86 4.71
N GLU A 80 -0.80 8.55 5.98
CA GLU A 80 0.35 8.74 6.88
C GLU A 80 1.08 7.41 7.11
N LEU A 81 2.05 7.14 6.26
CA LEU A 81 2.83 5.91 6.34
C LEU A 81 4.13 6.08 7.12
#